data_ae0ece19d6b87585beb6cb023ae4ed49
#
_entry.id   ae0ece19d6b87585beb6cb023ae4ed49
#
_cell.length_a   1.000
_cell.length_b   1.000
_cell.length_c   1.000
_cell.angle_alpha   90.00
_cell.angle_beta   90.00
_cell.angle_gamma   90.00
#
_symmetry.space_group_name_H-M   'P 1'
#
loop_
_entity.id
_entity.type
_entity.pdbx_description
1 polymer ?
#
loop_
_entity_poly.entity_id
_entity_poly.type
_entity_poly.pdbx_seq_one_letter_code
_entity_poly.pdbx_strand_id
1 'polypeptide(L)'
;DVSFKLDEREEIRRTYFNNTEYHYLFSQEAQVDEAALARLSVAQENTLSRDERKALIVESIKAGNSAEREAFQPTLNMHRINEIKNNQSTINDRYNAVAAEFGSEVAERFSKTWTQQAQWQNRIAEYKTFRDNLVQQSLDSNAIEKALQEYQSAHFTDNEIKRLKVLTAL
;
A
#
# COMPACT_ATOMS: atom_id res chain seq x y z
N ASP A 1 -3.42 -13.09 -21.89
CA ASP A 1 -2.21 -12.82 -21.10
C ASP A 1 -1.48 -11.60 -21.66
N VAL A 2 -1.03 -10.68 -20.79
CA VAL A 2 -0.35 -9.44 -21.20
C VAL A 2 0.99 -9.77 -21.87
N SER A 3 1.73 -10.73 -21.34
CA SER A 3 3.00 -11.20 -21.90
C SER A 3 2.82 -11.64 -23.35
N PHE A 4 1.86 -12.49 -23.62
CA PHE A 4 1.57 -12.98 -24.97
C PHE A 4 1.28 -11.85 -25.98
N LYS A 5 0.53 -10.82 -25.57
CA LYS A 5 0.22 -9.67 -26.44
C LYS A 5 1.44 -8.79 -26.72
N LEU A 6 2.36 -8.67 -25.76
CA LEU A 6 3.60 -7.94 -25.95
C LEU A 6 4.56 -8.69 -26.88
N ASP A 7 4.67 -10.01 -26.72
CA ASP A 7 5.49 -10.85 -27.59
C ASP A 7 4.99 -10.82 -29.05
N GLU A 8 3.67 -10.94 -29.26
CA GLU A 8 3.03 -10.86 -30.58
C GLU A 8 3.30 -9.48 -31.24
N ARG A 9 3.21 -8.39 -30.47
CA ARG A 9 3.52 -7.05 -30.97
C ARG A 9 5.00 -6.92 -31.38
N GLU A 10 5.90 -7.46 -30.58
CA GLU A 10 7.34 -7.43 -30.88
C GLU A 10 7.68 -8.25 -32.14
N GLU A 11 7.06 -9.40 -32.32
CA GLU A 11 7.22 -10.23 -33.50
C GLU A 11 6.76 -9.49 -34.77
N ILE A 12 5.58 -8.84 -34.71
CA ILE A 12 5.09 -7.97 -35.80
C ILE A 12 6.07 -6.87 -36.13
N ARG A 13 6.56 -6.12 -35.13
CA ARG A 13 7.53 -5.03 -35.32
C ARG A 13 8.80 -5.51 -36.02
N ARG A 14 9.36 -6.64 -35.58
CA ARG A 14 10.57 -7.23 -36.16
C ARG A 14 10.36 -7.77 -37.58
N THR A 15 9.13 -8.05 -37.95
CA THR A 15 8.78 -8.47 -39.32
C THR A 15 8.77 -7.30 -40.30
N TYR A 16 8.32 -6.11 -39.86
CA TYR A 16 8.11 -4.95 -40.73
C TYR A 16 9.24 -3.92 -40.70
N PHE A 17 10.08 -3.91 -39.67
CA PHE A 17 11.16 -2.97 -39.49
C PHE A 17 12.52 -3.69 -39.44
N ASN A 18 13.53 -3.13 -40.13
CA ASN A 18 14.88 -3.62 -39.98
C ASN A 18 15.47 -3.27 -38.61
N ASN A 19 16.62 -3.87 -38.26
CA ASN A 19 17.22 -3.70 -36.93
C ASN A 19 17.53 -2.23 -36.56
N THR A 20 17.90 -1.40 -37.53
CA THR A 20 18.19 0.02 -37.29
C THR A 20 16.93 0.81 -37.03
N GLU A 21 15.91 0.60 -37.87
CA GLU A 21 14.59 1.23 -37.71
C GLU A 21 13.93 0.78 -36.39
N TYR A 22 13.98 -0.52 -36.11
CA TYR A 22 13.45 -1.07 -34.85
C TYR A 22 14.13 -0.42 -33.65
N HIS A 23 15.45 -0.38 -33.63
CA HIS A 23 16.20 0.22 -32.53
C HIS A 23 15.84 1.71 -32.33
N TYR A 24 15.76 2.46 -33.41
CA TYR A 24 15.46 3.88 -33.34
C TYR A 24 14.03 4.17 -32.88
N LEU A 25 13.04 3.38 -33.33
CA LEU A 25 11.64 3.64 -33.09
C LEU A 25 11.12 3.00 -31.80
N PHE A 26 11.59 1.83 -31.42
CA PHE A 26 10.94 1.00 -30.41
C PHE A 26 11.82 0.55 -29.25
N SER A 27 13.14 0.79 -29.29
CA SER A 27 14.04 0.26 -28.24
C SER A 27 13.71 0.75 -26.83
N GLN A 28 13.31 2.01 -26.66
CA GLN A 28 12.93 2.54 -25.36
C GLN A 28 11.63 1.91 -24.84
N GLU A 29 10.62 1.77 -25.71
CA GLU A 29 9.36 1.13 -25.35
C GLU A 29 9.59 -0.35 -25.01
N ALA A 30 10.36 -1.07 -25.81
CA ALA A 30 10.69 -2.47 -25.54
C ALA A 30 11.39 -2.67 -24.18
N GLN A 31 12.31 -1.79 -23.82
CA GLN A 31 12.94 -1.83 -22.49
C GLN A 31 11.95 -1.59 -21.34
N VAL A 32 11.01 -0.66 -21.51
CA VAL A 32 9.98 -0.38 -20.51
C VAL A 32 9.05 -1.59 -20.36
N ASP A 33 8.66 -2.21 -21.48
CA ASP A 33 7.80 -3.39 -21.47
C ASP A 33 8.48 -4.60 -20.82
N GLU A 34 9.76 -4.85 -21.15
CA GLU A 34 10.56 -5.92 -20.54
C GLU A 34 10.67 -5.72 -19.02
N ALA A 35 10.98 -4.52 -18.59
CA ALA A 35 11.03 -4.18 -17.16
C ALA A 35 9.65 -4.31 -16.48
N ALA A 36 8.56 -3.96 -17.16
CA ALA A 36 7.20 -4.13 -16.65
C ALA A 36 6.83 -5.61 -16.51
N LEU A 37 7.18 -6.45 -17.49
CA LEU A 37 6.96 -7.90 -17.43
C LEU A 37 7.76 -8.55 -16.31
N ALA A 38 9.03 -8.17 -16.12
CA ALA A 38 9.87 -8.65 -15.04
C ALA A 38 9.25 -8.32 -13.67
N ARG A 39 8.74 -7.10 -13.48
CA ARG A 39 8.03 -6.68 -12.25
C ARG A 39 6.71 -7.43 -12.04
N LEU A 40 5.97 -7.68 -13.11
CA LEU A 40 4.74 -8.48 -13.05
C LEU A 40 5.05 -9.92 -12.61
N SER A 41 6.11 -10.52 -13.14
CA SER A 41 6.58 -11.84 -12.72
C SER A 41 6.92 -11.88 -11.22
N VAL A 42 7.68 -10.88 -10.72
CA VAL A 42 7.96 -10.74 -9.28
C VAL A 42 6.68 -10.56 -8.46
N ALA A 43 5.73 -9.76 -8.94
CA ALA A 43 4.47 -9.54 -8.24
C ALA A 43 3.61 -10.81 -8.11
N GLN A 44 3.72 -11.73 -9.07
CA GLN A 44 3.00 -13.01 -9.12
C GLN A 44 3.75 -14.16 -8.42
N GLU A 45 4.99 -13.93 -8.00
CA GLU A 45 5.82 -14.96 -7.37
C GLU A 45 5.29 -15.31 -5.98
N ASN A 46 4.76 -16.54 -5.84
CA ASN A 46 4.11 -16.99 -4.62
C ASN A 46 5.08 -17.49 -3.55
N THR A 47 6.34 -17.73 -3.90
CA THR A 47 7.38 -18.15 -2.94
C THR A 47 7.90 -17.00 -2.10
N LEU A 48 7.71 -15.77 -2.56
CA LEU A 48 8.13 -14.55 -1.87
C LEU A 48 6.99 -13.98 -1.00
N SER A 49 7.33 -13.46 0.15
CA SER A 49 6.40 -12.67 0.97
C SER A 49 6.00 -11.37 0.23
N ARG A 50 4.91 -10.76 0.69
CA ARG A 50 4.44 -9.49 0.13
C ARG A 50 5.50 -8.38 0.22
N ASP A 51 6.24 -8.33 1.31
CA ASP A 51 7.24 -7.28 1.54
C ASP A 51 8.50 -7.52 0.70
N GLU A 52 8.93 -8.76 0.52
CA GLU A 52 10.03 -9.12 -0.39
C GLU A 52 9.69 -8.77 -1.84
N ARG A 53 8.50 -9.13 -2.32
CA ARG A 53 8.06 -8.76 -3.68
C ARG A 53 8.08 -7.24 -3.87
N LYS A 54 7.56 -6.50 -2.89
CA LYS A 54 7.53 -5.04 -2.94
C LYS A 54 8.94 -4.43 -2.96
N ALA A 55 9.86 -4.94 -2.15
CA ALA A 55 11.25 -4.50 -2.12
C ALA A 55 11.95 -4.73 -3.47
N LEU A 56 11.79 -5.91 -4.05
CA LEU A 56 12.37 -6.23 -5.37
C LEU A 56 11.82 -5.34 -6.49
N ILE A 57 10.52 -5.06 -6.48
CA ILE A 57 9.90 -4.15 -7.45
C ILE A 57 10.48 -2.73 -7.31
N VAL A 58 10.61 -2.23 -6.08
CA VAL A 58 11.18 -0.90 -5.82
C VAL A 58 12.63 -0.82 -6.28
N GLU A 59 13.45 -1.83 -5.98
CA GLU A 59 14.84 -1.89 -6.44
C GLU A 59 14.94 -1.96 -7.97
N SER A 60 14.08 -2.72 -8.62
CA SER A 60 14.00 -2.76 -10.10
C SER A 60 13.71 -1.37 -10.69
N ILE A 61 12.77 -0.60 -10.10
CA ILE A 61 12.45 0.76 -10.54
C ILE A 61 13.64 1.70 -10.34
N LYS A 62 14.33 1.63 -9.19
CA LYS A 62 15.52 2.45 -8.91
C LYS A 62 16.67 2.17 -9.88
N ALA A 63 16.83 0.90 -10.28
CA ALA A 63 17.86 0.48 -11.26
C ALA A 63 17.50 0.85 -12.71
N GLY A 64 16.24 1.21 -12.99
CA GLY A 64 15.74 1.59 -14.31
C GLY A 64 16.33 2.89 -14.85
N ASN A 65 15.99 3.23 -16.09
CA ASN A 65 16.40 4.48 -16.72
C ASN A 65 15.74 5.73 -16.09
N SER A 66 16.18 6.93 -16.49
CA SER A 66 15.65 8.20 -15.90
C SER A 66 14.16 8.41 -16.15
N ALA A 67 13.66 8.08 -17.34
CA ALA A 67 12.26 8.23 -17.70
C ALA A 67 11.39 7.27 -16.87
N GLU A 68 11.84 6.06 -16.65
CA GLU A 68 11.18 5.08 -15.82
C GLU A 68 11.13 5.52 -14.34
N ARG A 69 12.26 5.97 -13.79
CA ARG A 69 12.28 6.51 -12.42
C ARG A 69 11.36 7.71 -12.26
N GLU A 70 11.30 8.60 -13.23
CA GLU A 70 10.41 9.77 -13.22
C GLU A 70 8.93 9.33 -13.24
N ALA A 71 8.56 8.40 -14.11
CA ALA A 71 7.20 7.85 -14.19
C ALA A 71 6.76 7.17 -12.87
N PHE A 72 7.65 6.53 -12.17
CA PHE A 72 7.38 5.83 -10.90
C PHE A 72 7.73 6.66 -9.64
N GLN A 73 8.15 7.92 -9.79
CA GLN A 73 8.52 8.78 -8.66
C GLN A 73 7.46 8.83 -7.54
N PRO A 74 6.14 8.93 -7.82
CA PRO A 74 5.13 8.87 -6.75
C PRO A 74 5.16 7.55 -5.96
N THR A 75 5.40 6.42 -6.62
CA THR A 75 5.52 5.10 -5.98
C THR A 75 6.76 5.02 -5.10
N LEU A 76 7.90 5.51 -5.58
CA LEU A 76 9.14 5.58 -4.82
C LEU A 76 9.01 6.48 -3.59
N ASN A 77 8.38 7.65 -3.74
CA ASN A 77 8.11 8.57 -2.64
C ASN A 77 7.21 7.91 -1.57
N MET A 78 6.14 7.24 -1.98
CA MET A 78 5.26 6.50 -1.05
C MET A 78 6.00 5.37 -0.33
N HIS A 79 6.88 4.66 -1.04
CA HIS A 79 7.73 3.66 -0.41
C HIS A 79 8.63 4.29 0.65
N ARG A 80 9.31 5.39 0.33
CA ARG A 80 10.19 6.10 1.26
C ARG A 80 9.45 6.62 2.49
N ILE A 81 8.26 7.19 2.33
CA ILE A 81 7.42 7.63 3.44
C ILE A 81 6.99 6.46 4.34
N ASN A 82 6.70 5.28 3.75
CA ASN A 82 6.40 4.09 4.52
C ASN A 82 7.62 3.55 5.29
N GLU A 83 8.83 3.62 4.71
CA GLU A 83 10.08 3.30 5.44
C GLU A 83 10.27 4.23 6.64
N ILE A 84 10.10 5.54 6.46
CA ILE A 84 10.15 6.52 7.55
C ILE A 84 9.13 6.15 8.63
N LYS A 85 7.88 5.85 8.25
CA LYS A 85 6.84 5.45 9.20
C LYS A 85 7.23 4.24 10.02
N ASN A 86 7.87 3.25 9.41
CA ASN A 86 8.24 1.99 10.07
C ASN A 86 9.51 2.13 10.95
N ASN A 87 10.44 2.99 10.54
CA ASN A 87 11.72 3.18 11.21
C ASN A 87 11.68 4.22 12.34
N GLN A 88 10.67 5.09 12.37
CA GLN A 88 10.51 6.13 13.38
C GLN A 88 9.39 5.77 14.36
N SER A 89 9.70 5.86 15.65
CA SER A 89 8.78 5.42 16.71
C SER A 89 7.67 6.42 16.99
N THR A 90 8.00 7.73 16.97
CA THR A 90 7.04 8.78 17.32
C THR A 90 6.49 9.50 16.07
N ILE A 91 5.30 10.07 16.19
CA ILE A 91 4.69 10.88 15.12
C ILE A 91 5.56 12.12 14.84
N ASN A 92 6.19 12.70 15.86
CA ASN A 92 7.05 13.85 15.70
C ASN A 92 8.33 13.53 14.92
N ASP A 93 8.98 12.39 15.20
CA ASP A 93 10.16 11.95 14.45
C ASP A 93 9.81 11.65 12.99
N ARG A 94 8.65 11.02 12.76
CA ARG A 94 8.12 10.80 11.41
C ARG A 94 7.87 12.10 10.67
N TYR A 95 7.25 13.09 11.34
CA TYR A 95 7.02 14.41 10.79
C TYR A 95 8.34 15.07 10.38
N ASN A 96 9.32 15.11 11.27
CA ASN A 96 10.62 15.73 11.00
C ASN A 96 11.35 15.07 9.83
N ALA A 97 11.35 13.73 9.77
CA ALA A 97 11.98 12.99 8.69
C ALA A 97 11.29 13.22 7.33
N VAL A 98 9.94 13.24 7.29
CA VAL A 98 9.20 13.53 6.06
C VAL A 98 9.37 15.00 5.67
N ALA A 99 9.36 15.93 6.61
CA ALA A 99 9.55 17.36 6.34
C ALA A 99 10.93 17.66 5.74
N ALA A 100 11.96 16.96 6.19
CA ALA A 100 13.32 17.10 5.67
C ALA A 100 13.45 16.63 4.20
N GLU A 101 12.74 15.59 3.80
CA GLU A 101 12.84 15.01 2.46
C GLU A 101 11.77 15.54 1.47
N PHE A 102 10.56 15.84 1.94
CA PHE A 102 9.39 16.13 1.12
C PHE A 102 8.71 17.48 1.41
N GLY A 103 9.22 18.21 2.40
CA GLY A 103 8.67 19.48 2.83
C GLY A 103 7.56 19.37 3.89
N SER A 104 7.33 20.49 4.60
CA SER A 104 6.40 20.57 5.73
C SER A 104 4.94 20.26 5.36
N GLU A 105 4.48 20.70 4.19
CA GLU A 105 3.11 20.48 3.74
C GLU A 105 2.80 18.98 3.59
N VAL A 106 3.73 18.20 3.02
CA VAL A 106 3.62 16.74 2.91
C VAL A 106 3.64 16.10 4.30
N ALA A 107 4.56 16.54 5.16
CA ALA A 107 4.70 16.03 6.52
C ALA A 107 3.42 16.27 7.36
N GLU A 108 2.78 17.43 7.24
CA GLU A 108 1.51 17.72 7.92
C GLU A 108 0.39 16.79 7.49
N ARG A 109 0.24 16.54 6.18
CA ARG A 109 -0.78 15.63 5.64
C ARG A 109 -0.59 14.20 6.15
N PHE A 110 0.64 13.70 6.15
CA PHE A 110 0.94 12.36 6.65
C PHE A 110 0.81 12.27 8.16
N SER A 111 1.28 13.26 8.91
CA SER A 111 1.15 13.33 10.38
C SER A 111 -0.32 13.28 10.81
N LYS A 112 -1.19 14.06 10.16
CA LYS A 112 -2.64 14.03 10.38
C LYS A 112 -3.22 12.63 10.13
N THR A 113 -2.83 12.01 9.02
CA THR A 113 -3.29 10.67 8.65
C THR A 113 -2.84 9.63 9.67
N TRP A 114 -1.58 9.66 10.10
CA TRP A 114 -1.05 8.73 11.11
C TRP A 114 -1.69 8.91 12.48
N THR A 115 -1.96 10.16 12.87
CA THR A 115 -2.70 10.46 14.10
C THR A 115 -4.11 9.89 14.06
N GLN A 116 -4.83 10.08 12.96
CA GLN A 116 -6.17 9.50 12.77
C GLN A 116 -6.15 7.97 12.78
N GLN A 117 -5.14 7.36 12.14
CA GLN A 117 -4.96 5.90 12.18
C GLN A 117 -4.70 5.38 13.60
N ALA A 118 -3.84 6.05 14.35
CA ALA A 118 -3.56 5.69 15.74
C ALA A 118 -4.80 5.81 16.63
N GLN A 119 -5.55 6.91 16.52
CA GLN A 119 -6.81 7.09 17.24
C GLN A 119 -7.84 6.00 16.89
N TRP A 120 -7.95 5.64 15.61
CA TRP A 120 -8.83 4.57 15.16
C TRP A 120 -8.42 3.22 15.77
N GLN A 121 -7.14 2.87 15.75
CA GLN A 121 -6.63 1.61 16.35
C GLN A 121 -6.86 1.56 17.85
N ASN A 122 -6.68 2.68 18.56
CA ASN A 122 -6.95 2.75 20.00
C ASN A 122 -8.44 2.51 20.30
N ARG A 123 -9.34 3.15 19.55
CA ARG A 123 -10.79 2.95 19.73
C ARG A 123 -11.23 1.51 19.45
N ILE A 124 -10.62 0.87 18.43
CA ILE A 124 -10.86 -0.57 18.19
C ILE A 124 -10.36 -1.43 19.36
N ALA A 125 -9.19 -1.13 19.91
CA ALA A 125 -8.65 -1.87 21.04
C ALA A 125 -9.53 -1.71 22.28
N GLU A 126 -10.00 -0.49 22.58
CA GLU A 126 -10.94 -0.21 23.67
C GLU A 126 -12.26 -0.96 23.50
N TYR A 127 -12.82 -0.96 22.28
CA TYR A 127 -14.02 -1.73 21.97
C TYR A 127 -13.81 -3.25 22.18
N LYS A 128 -12.68 -3.80 21.73
CA LYS A 128 -12.38 -5.22 21.95
C LYS A 128 -12.27 -5.55 23.44
N THR A 129 -11.58 -4.72 24.19
CA THR A 129 -11.47 -4.88 25.65
C THR A 129 -12.85 -4.82 26.33
N PHE A 130 -13.70 -3.86 25.93
CA PHE A 130 -15.06 -3.77 26.46
C PHE A 130 -15.89 -5.02 26.15
N ARG A 131 -15.84 -5.50 24.91
CA ARG A 131 -16.53 -6.73 24.48
C ARG A 131 -16.05 -7.95 25.30
N ASP A 132 -14.74 -8.12 25.43
CA ASP A 132 -14.15 -9.27 26.13
C ASP A 132 -14.52 -9.24 27.62
N ASN A 133 -14.60 -8.07 28.24
CA ASN A 133 -15.06 -7.90 29.62
C ASN A 133 -16.54 -8.30 29.77
N LEU A 134 -17.42 -7.94 28.83
CA LEU A 134 -18.84 -8.33 28.87
C LEU A 134 -19.00 -9.85 28.79
N VAL A 135 -18.21 -10.50 27.91
CA VAL A 135 -18.24 -11.98 27.80
C VAL A 135 -17.80 -12.65 29.10
N GLN A 136 -16.78 -12.11 29.77
CA GLN A 136 -16.29 -12.66 31.04
C GLN A 136 -17.29 -12.51 32.19
N GLN A 137 -18.20 -11.52 32.14
CA GLN A 137 -19.23 -11.31 33.17
C GLN A 137 -20.37 -12.32 33.11
N SER A 138 -20.32 -13.28 32.17
CA SER A 138 -21.34 -14.33 32.01
C SER A 138 -22.78 -13.79 31.86
N LEU A 139 -22.92 -12.62 31.23
CA LEU A 139 -24.20 -12.04 30.90
C LEU A 139 -24.94 -12.85 29.82
N ASP A 140 -26.25 -12.75 29.75
CA ASP A 140 -27.00 -13.35 28.65
C ASP A 140 -26.65 -12.66 27.30
N SER A 141 -26.83 -13.41 26.20
CA SER A 141 -26.46 -12.93 24.86
C SER A 141 -27.17 -11.65 24.45
N ASN A 142 -28.44 -11.45 24.88
CA ASN A 142 -29.23 -10.24 24.54
C ASN A 142 -28.69 -9.03 25.30
N ALA A 143 -28.30 -9.20 26.57
CA ALA A 143 -27.72 -8.12 27.38
C ALA A 143 -26.35 -7.70 26.79
N ILE A 144 -25.51 -8.66 26.35
CA ILE A 144 -24.24 -8.38 25.70
C ILE A 144 -24.48 -7.61 24.38
N GLU A 145 -25.36 -8.08 23.52
CA GLU A 145 -25.66 -7.43 22.25
C GLU A 145 -26.15 -5.99 22.43
N LYS A 146 -27.06 -5.77 23.37
CA LYS A 146 -27.58 -4.43 23.69
C LYS A 146 -26.45 -3.49 24.17
N ALA A 147 -25.60 -3.96 25.09
CA ALA A 147 -24.48 -3.17 25.60
C ALA A 147 -23.46 -2.83 24.49
N LEU A 148 -23.18 -3.77 23.57
CA LEU A 148 -22.32 -3.53 22.43
C LEU A 148 -22.90 -2.51 21.44
N GLN A 149 -24.21 -2.56 21.17
CA GLN A 149 -24.87 -1.58 20.32
C GLN A 149 -24.87 -0.17 20.94
N GLU A 150 -25.11 -0.06 22.23
CA GLU A 150 -25.02 1.21 22.96
C GLU A 150 -23.61 1.79 22.92
N TYR A 151 -22.58 0.96 23.17
CA TYR A 151 -21.19 1.39 23.08
C TYR A 151 -20.84 1.85 21.66
N GLN A 152 -21.20 1.07 20.64
CA GLN A 152 -20.95 1.40 19.24
C GLN A 152 -21.58 2.75 18.86
N SER A 153 -22.84 2.97 19.22
CA SER A 153 -23.56 4.21 18.92
C SER A 153 -22.98 5.44 19.63
N ALA A 154 -22.40 5.26 20.82
CA ALA A 154 -21.78 6.33 21.58
C ALA A 154 -20.37 6.71 21.08
N HIS A 155 -19.62 5.74 20.52
CA HIS A 155 -18.19 5.92 20.23
C HIS A 155 -17.83 5.87 18.74
N PHE A 156 -18.76 5.47 17.85
CA PHE A 156 -18.49 5.30 16.42
C PHE A 156 -19.61 5.91 15.57
N THR A 157 -19.26 6.42 14.42
CA THR A 157 -20.21 6.81 13.37
C THR A 157 -20.77 5.57 12.66
N ASP A 158 -21.90 5.70 11.95
CA ASP A 158 -22.52 4.59 11.21
C ASP A 158 -21.57 3.91 10.22
N ASN A 159 -20.72 4.69 9.54
CA ASN A 159 -19.73 4.14 8.62
C ASN A 159 -18.60 3.40 9.34
N GLU A 160 -18.20 3.90 10.50
CA GLU A 160 -17.19 3.23 11.33
C GLU A 160 -17.73 1.95 11.95
N ILE A 161 -19.02 1.89 12.34
CA ILE A 161 -19.68 0.67 12.84
C ILE A 161 -19.65 -0.42 11.75
N LYS A 162 -19.91 -0.09 10.48
CA LYS A 162 -19.83 -1.04 9.38
C LYS A 162 -18.40 -1.60 9.23
N ARG A 163 -17.39 -0.74 9.33
CA ARG A 163 -15.96 -1.15 9.28
C ARG A 163 -15.58 -1.98 10.49
N LEU A 164 -16.04 -1.59 11.68
CA LEU A 164 -15.76 -2.31 12.93
C LEU A 164 -16.27 -3.76 12.86
N LYS A 165 -17.48 -3.98 12.33
CA LYS A 165 -18.05 -5.33 12.15
C LYS A 165 -17.16 -6.23 11.29
N VAL A 166 -16.57 -5.71 10.21
CA VAL A 166 -15.66 -6.47 9.35
C VAL A 166 -14.34 -6.78 10.06
N LEU A 167 -13.82 -5.83 10.84
CA LEU A 167 -12.52 -5.96 11.53
C LEU A 167 -12.61 -6.80 12.82
N THR A 168 -13.80 -6.99 13.36
CA THR A 168 -14.04 -7.71 14.62
C THR A 168 -14.90 -8.95 14.44
N ALA A 169 -15.32 -9.28 13.23
CA ALA A 169 -15.94 -10.54 12.86
C ALA A 169 -14.85 -11.64 12.87
N LEU A 170 -14.68 -12.26 14.02
CA LEU A 170 -13.94 -13.50 14.25
C LEU A 170 -14.84 -14.45 15.00
#